data_b0dcb5fecfed68cdd5aab0361468eb34
#
_entry.id   b0dcb5fecfed68cdd5aab0361468eb34
#
_cell.length_a   1.000
_cell.length_b   1.000
_cell.length_c   1.000
_cell.angle_alpha   90.00
_cell.angle_beta   90.00
_cell.angle_gamma   90.00
#
_symmetry.space_group_name_H-M   'P 1'
#
loop_
_entity.id
_entity.type
_entity.pdbx_description
1 polymer ?
#
loop_
_entity_poly.entity_id
_entity_poly.type
_entity_poly.pdbx_seq_one_letter_code
_entity_poly.pdbx_strand_id
1 'polypeptide(L)'
;EIPAAVTAAEGTAMELDDCAFPLLDRISISDDPKQAFDGANVGLLVGARPRGPGMERADLLEANGGIFKPQGEAINAGAADDIRVLVVGNPANTNALIAASAAPDVPMGRFTAMTRLDHKRAIAQHANKLGRPVDSVTNMTVWGNHSATQYPDLFHAKVDGEEARKLVDDDAWIRDEYIPRVAKRGAEIIDARGASSAAS
;
A
#
# COMPACT_ATOMS: atom_id res chain seq x y z
N GLU A 1 17.75 -2.29 -6.93
CA GLU A 1 18.15 -1.05 -6.22
C GLU A 1 18.90 -0.10 -7.14
N ILE A 2 18.99 1.19 -6.80
CA ILE A 2 19.89 2.12 -7.49
C ILE A 2 21.33 1.86 -7.04
N PRO A 3 22.36 2.12 -7.90
CA PRO A 3 23.74 1.79 -7.57
C PRO A 3 24.22 2.34 -6.21
N ALA A 4 23.77 3.54 -5.84
CA ALA A 4 24.12 4.15 -4.55
C ALA A 4 23.51 3.45 -3.31
N ALA A 5 22.53 2.57 -3.50
CA ALA A 5 21.83 1.86 -2.42
C ALA A 5 22.23 0.37 -2.32
N VAL A 6 23.07 -0.14 -3.18
CA VAL A 6 23.49 -1.56 -3.20
C VAL A 6 24.07 -1.98 -1.86
N THR A 7 24.98 -1.18 -1.28
CA THR A 7 25.55 -1.49 0.05
C THR A 7 24.52 -1.55 1.16
N ALA A 8 23.48 -0.70 1.11
CA ALA A 8 22.38 -0.77 2.06
C ALA A 8 21.52 -2.04 1.86
N ALA A 9 21.33 -2.45 0.61
CA ALA A 9 20.65 -3.71 0.30
C ALA A 9 21.45 -4.94 0.76
N GLU A 10 22.78 -4.91 0.68
CA GLU A 10 23.66 -5.93 1.26
C GLU A 10 23.46 -6.06 2.78
N GLY A 11 23.39 -4.92 3.49
CA GLY A 11 23.08 -4.91 4.94
C GLY A 11 21.72 -5.53 5.23
N THR A 12 20.70 -5.18 4.46
CA THR A 12 19.36 -5.77 4.60
C THR A 12 19.35 -7.27 4.31
N ALA A 13 20.13 -7.73 3.34
CA ALA A 13 20.25 -9.15 3.05
C ALA A 13 20.89 -9.93 4.21
N MET A 14 21.91 -9.34 4.86
CA MET A 14 22.52 -9.93 6.10
C MET A 14 21.47 -10.03 7.23
N GLU A 15 20.66 -8.98 7.45
CA GLU A 15 19.57 -9.02 8.46
C GLU A 15 18.53 -10.11 8.14
N LEU A 16 18.18 -10.29 6.87
CA LEU A 16 17.25 -11.35 6.44
C LEU A 16 17.84 -12.75 6.64
N ASP A 17 19.14 -12.91 6.41
CA ASP A 17 19.86 -14.17 6.66
C ASP A 17 19.89 -14.49 8.15
N ASP A 18 20.16 -13.48 8.99
CA ASP A 18 20.15 -13.59 10.45
C ASP A 18 18.75 -13.95 11.03
N CYS A 19 17.68 -13.66 10.31
CA CYS A 19 16.32 -14.08 10.68
C CYS A 19 16.11 -15.60 10.61
N ALA A 20 16.99 -16.33 9.93
CA ALA A 20 16.96 -17.78 9.78
C ALA A 20 15.58 -18.34 9.34
N PHE A 21 14.93 -17.68 8.39
CA PHE A 21 13.64 -18.11 7.87
C PHE A 21 13.75 -19.50 7.21
N PRO A 22 12.92 -20.48 7.60
CA PRO A 22 13.06 -21.87 7.12
C PRO A 22 12.79 -22.06 5.62
N LEU A 23 12.19 -21.06 4.96
CA LEU A 23 11.88 -21.08 3.54
C LEU A 23 12.81 -20.17 2.71
N LEU A 24 13.79 -19.51 3.35
CA LEU A 24 14.78 -18.69 2.64
C LEU A 24 15.85 -19.60 2.03
N ASP A 25 15.84 -19.70 0.71
CA ASP A 25 16.82 -20.49 -0.05
C ASP A 25 18.01 -19.64 -0.46
N ARG A 26 17.73 -18.48 -1.05
CA ARG A 26 18.77 -17.60 -1.60
C ARG A 26 18.31 -16.15 -1.62
N ILE A 27 19.26 -15.23 -1.40
CA ILE A 27 19.09 -13.80 -1.62
C ILE A 27 20.00 -13.37 -2.75
N SER A 28 19.51 -12.58 -3.70
CA SER A 28 20.26 -11.95 -4.75
C SER A 28 19.98 -10.46 -4.78
N ILE A 29 21.01 -9.64 -4.99
CA ILE A 29 20.89 -8.19 -5.04
C ILE A 29 21.28 -7.75 -6.44
N SER A 30 20.51 -6.85 -7.04
CA SER A 30 20.80 -6.27 -8.36
C SER A 30 20.32 -4.82 -8.42
N ASP A 31 21.05 -3.99 -9.14
CA ASP A 31 20.63 -2.65 -9.56
C ASP A 31 20.00 -2.65 -10.98
N ASP A 32 19.97 -3.81 -11.64
CA ASP A 32 19.27 -4.02 -12.90
C ASP A 32 17.87 -4.63 -12.63
N PRO A 33 16.77 -3.88 -12.87
CA PRO A 33 15.43 -4.40 -12.64
C PRO A 33 15.08 -5.62 -13.50
N LYS A 34 15.71 -5.80 -14.67
CA LYS A 34 15.48 -6.99 -15.49
C LYS A 34 16.01 -8.25 -14.82
N GLN A 35 17.21 -8.15 -14.20
CA GLN A 35 17.76 -9.26 -13.42
C GLN A 35 16.94 -9.51 -12.14
N ALA A 36 16.50 -8.43 -11.48
CA ALA A 36 15.75 -8.54 -10.22
C ALA A 36 14.38 -9.21 -10.39
N PHE A 37 13.71 -9.00 -11.52
CA PHE A 37 12.38 -9.56 -11.78
C PHE A 37 12.41 -10.82 -12.66
N ASP A 38 13.57 -11.30 -13.10
CA ASP A 38 13.68 -12.50 -13.92
C ASP A 38 13.11 -13.73 -13.19
N GLY A 39 12.08 -14.35 -13.76
CA GLY A 39 11.36 -15.48 -13.19
C GLY A 39 10.58 -15.20 -11.89
N ALA A 40 10.43 -13.95 -11.47
CA ALA A 40 9.75 -13.60 -10.22
C ALA A 40 8.24 -13.91 -10.28
N ASN A 41 7.71 -14.59 -9.24
CA ASN A 41 6.27 -14.84 -9.06
C ASN A 41 5.59 -13.75 -8.20
N VAL A 42 6.34 -13.03 -7.36
CA VAL A 42 5.85 -11.94 -6.51
C VAL A 42 6.78 -10.75 -6.61
N GLY A 43 6.22 -9.60 -6.96
CA GLY A 43 6.94 -8.31 -6.98
C GLY A 43 6.43 -7.40 -5.87
N LEU A 44 7.32 -6.93 -5.00
CA LEU A 44 7.02 -5.92 -3.98
C LEU A 44 7.70 -4.61 -4.35
N LEU A 45 6.95 -3.64 -4.89
CA LEU A 45 7.47 -2.34 -5.30
C LEU A 45 7.37 -1.33 -4.14
N VAL A 46 8.38 -1.35 -3.27
CA VAL A 46 8.40 -0.57 -2.02
C VAL A 46 9.03 0.81 -2.20
N GLY A 47 10.12 0.89 -2.96
CA GLY A 47 10.87 2.12 -3.17
C GLY A 47 10.07 3.15 -3.95
N ALA A 48 10.02 4.39 -3.45
CA ALA A 48 9.40 5.52 -4.12
C ALA A 48 10.09 6.82 -3.69
N ARG A 49 9.99 7.88 -4.50
CA ARG A 49 10.43 9.21 -4.10
C ARG A 49 9.43 9.81 -3.12
N PRO A 50 9.81 10.08 -1.85
CA PRO A 50 8.91 10.74 -0.92
C PRO A 50 8.67 12.19 -1.34
N ARG A 51 7.50 12.75 -0.97
CA ARG A 51 7.21 14.16 -1.18
C ARG A 51 8.08 15.01 -0.25
N GLY A 52 8.91 15.86 -0.84
CA GLY A 52 9.71 16.85 -0.11
C GLY A 52 8.96 18.18 0.12
N PRO A 53 9.45 19.04 1.04
CA PRO A 53 8.93 20.39 1.19
C PRO A 53 9.04 21.16 -0.13
N GLY A 54 7.96 21.87 -0.53
CA GLY A 54 7.93 22.65 -1.77
C GLY A 54 7.80 21.86 -3.07
N MET A 55 7.72 20.54 -3.02
CA MET A 55 7.53 19.70 -4.22
C MET A 55 6.07 19.75 -4.67
N GLU A 56 5.85 20.11 -5.92
CA GLU A 56 4.54 20.07 -6.54
C GLU A 56 4.10 18.62 -6.85
N ARG A 57 2.80 18.43 -7.06
CA ARG A 57 2.26 17.10 -7.36
C ARG A 57 2.76 16.57 -8.70
N ALA A 58 2.98 17.45 -9.68
CA ALA A 58 3.50 17.08 -10.99
C ALA A 58 4.94 16.56 -10.90
N ASP A 59 5.80 17.24 -10.12
CA ASP A 59 7.20 16.84 -9.92
C ASP A 59 7.30 15.46 -9.27
N LEU A 60 6.42 15.20 -8.30
CA LEU A 60 6.35 13.90 -7.63
C LEU A 60 5.91 12.79 -8.58
N LEU A 61 4.95 13.08 -9.46
CA LEU A 61 4.49 12.14 -10.49
C LEU A 61 5.59 11.81 -11.50
N GLU A 62 6.31 12.82 -11.98
CA GLU A 62 7.43 12.65 -12.92
C GLU A 62 8.54 11.82 -12.29
N ALA A 63 8.96 12.16 -11.06
CA ALA A 63 9.99 11.43 -10.34
C ALA A 63 9.63 9.96 -10.10
N ASN A 64 8.39 9.68 -9.70
CA ASN A 64 7.93 8.30 -9.50
C ASN A 64 7.68 7.57 -10.83
N GLY A 65 7.25 8.27 -11.88
CA GLY A 65 7.16 7.73 -13.24
C GLY A 65 8.49 7.17 -13.72
N GLY A 66 9.58 7.89 -13.44
CA GLY A 66 10.96 7.44 -13.73
C GLY A 66 11.39 6.19 -12.95
N ILE A 67 10.75 5.89 -11.82
CA ILE A 67 11.02 4.69 -11.02
C ILE A 67 10.13 3.52 -11.46
N PHE A 68 8.83 3.71 -11.52
CA PHE A 68 7.86 2.61 -11.69
C PHE A 68 7.69 2.16 -13.14
N LYS A 69 7.94 3.03 -14.12
CA LYS A 69 7.87 2.64 -15.53
C LYS A 69 8.93 1.60 -15.90
N PRO A 70 10.24 1.80 -15.62
CA PRO A 70 11.26 0.79 -15.90
C PRO A 70 11.03 -0.53 -15.16
N GLN A 71 10.49 -0.49 -13.94
CA GLN A 71 10.13 -1.69 -13.19
C GLN A 71 8.97 -2.45 -13.85
N GLY A 72 7.94 -1.75 -14.32
CA GLY A 72 6.86 -2.35 -15.10
C GLY A 72 7.36 -3.00 -16.39
N GLU A 73 8.23 -2.31 -17.15
CA GLU A 73 8.87 -2.85 -18.36
C GLU A 73 9.71 -4.10 -18.08
N ALA A 74 10.43 -4.12 -16.97
CA ALA A 74 11.25 -5.27 -16.56
C ALA A 74 10.40 -6.47 -16.14
N ILE A 75 9.31 -6.22 -15.40
CA ILE A 75 8.30 -7.24 -15.03
C ILE A 75 7.68 -7.84 -16.30
N ASN A 76 7.30 -7.01 -17.26
CA ASN A 76 6.73 -7.47 -18.53
C ASN A 76 7.69 -8.37 -19.32
N ALA A 77 8.99 -8.07 -19.26
CA ALA A 77 10.00 -8.73 -20.06
C ALA A 77 10.47 -10.08 -19.50
N GLY A 78 10.45 -10.26 -18.16
CA GLY A 78 11.16 -11.38 -17.55
C GLY A 78 10.47 -12.05 -16.36
N ALA A 79 9.40 -11.48 -15.80
CA ALA A 79 8.72 -12.12 -14.66
C ALA A 79 8.00 -13.41 -15.09
N ALA A 80 7.71 -14.26 -14.12
CA ALA A 80 6.95 -15.49 -14.36
C ALA A 80 5.51 -15.18 -14.81
N ASP A 81 4.90 -16.08 -15.57
CA ASP A 81 3.55 -15.93 -16.14
C ASP A 81 2.46 -15.69 -15.08
N ASP A 82 2.69 -16.10 -13.84
CA ASP A 82 1.76 -15.95 -12.73
C ASP A 82 2.10 -14.80 -11.77
N ILE A 83 3.01 -13.91 -12.15
CA ILE A 83 3.45 -12.75 -11.34
C ILE A 83 2.28 -12.05 -10.65
N ARG A 84 2.45 -11.70 -9.37
CA ARG A 84 1.59 -10.82 -8.58
C ARG A 84 2.40 -9.63 -8.10
N VAL A 85 1.90 -8.43 -8.32
CA VAL A 85 2.62 -7.21 -7.97
C VAL A 85 1.86 -6.44 -6.91
N LEU A 86 2.54 -6.12 -5.80
CA LEU A 86 2.06 -5.24 -4.75
C LEU A 86 2.90 -3.96 -4.74
N VAL A 87 2.26 -2.84 -5.04
CA VAL A 87 2.89 -1.52 -4.98
C VAL A 87 2.63 -0.89 -3.62
N VAL A 88 3.71 -0.62 -2.89
CA VAL A 88 3.71 -0.03 -1.54
C VAL A 88 4.12 1.44 -1.60
N GLY A 89 5.08 1.77 -2.47
CA GLY A 89 5.62 3.12 -2.62
C GLY A 89 4.54 4.15 -2.99
N ASN A 90 4.45 5.25 -2.21
CA ASN A 90 3.46 6.29 -2.41
C ASN A 90 3.84 7.28 -3.53
N PRO A 91 2.86 7.78 -4.31
CA PRO A 91 1.40 7.50 -4.26
C PRO A 91 1.05 6.13 -4.86
N ALA A 92 0.71 5.15 -4.00
CA ALA A 92 0.64 3.74 -4.35
C ALA A 92 -0.32 3.42 -5.51
N ASN A 93 -1.53 4.00 -5.52
CA ASN A 93 -2.49 3.80 -6.60
C ASN A 93 -1.96 4.29 -7.96
N THR A 94 -1.34 5.47 -7.99
CA THR A 94 -0.79 6.05 -9.22
C THR A 94 0.41 5.24 -9.70
N ASN A 95 1.30 4.86 -8.78
CA ASN A 95 2.49 4.07 -9.09
C ASN A 95 2.12 2.67 -9.60
N ALA A 96 1.08 2.06 -9.04
CA ALA A 96 0.54 0.79 -9.52
C ALA A 96 0.01 0.91 -10.96
N LEU A 97 -0.71 2.00 -11.27
CA LEU A 97 -1.19 2.25 -12.63
C LEU A 97 -0.04 2.46 -13.61
N ILE A 98 1.00 3.21 -13.22
CA ILE A 98 2.20 3.44 -14.07
C ILE A 98 2.88 2.12 -14.37
N ALA A 99 3.16 1.30 -13.35
CA ALA A 99 3.80 0.00 -13.51
C ALA A 99 2.97 -0.94 -14.40
N ALA A 100 1.66 -1.04 -14.14
CA ALA A 100 0.75 -1.86 -14.94
C ALA A 100 0.67 -1.40 -16.42
N SER A 101 0.64 -0.07 -16.64
CA SER A 101 0.62 0.48 -18.00
C SER A 101 1.91 0.23 -18.78
N ALA A 102 3.03 0.03 -18.08
CA ALA A 102 4.32 -0.33 -18.66
C ALA A 102 4.52 -1.85 -18.84
N ALA A 103 3.56 -2.65 -18.39
CA ALA A 103 3.58 -4.11 -18.49
C ALA A 103 2.32 -4.65 -19.24
N PRO A 104 2.19 -4.37 -20.55
CA PRO A 104 0.97 -4.65 -21.32
C PRO A 104 0.62 -6.14 -21.43
N ASP A 105 1.60 -7.04 -21.31
CA ASP A 105 1.38 -8.49 -21.39
C ASP A 105 0.96 -9.12 -20.06
N VAL A 106 1.12 -8.36 -18.95
CA VAL A 106 0.68 -8.80 -17.62
C VAL A 106 -0.73 -8.30 -17.35
N PRO A 107 -1.70 -9.16 -17.01
CA PRO A 107 -3.05 -8.73 -16.71
C PRO A 107 -3.10 -7.66 -15.62
N MET A 108 -3.78 -6.53 -15.86
CA MET A 108 -3.85 -5.39 -14.93
C MET A 108 -4.34 -5.79 -13.53
N GLY A 109 -5.23 -6.78 -13.41
CA GLY A 109 -5.72 -7.30 -12.13
C GLY A 109 -4.65 -7.98 -11.26
N ARG A 110 -3.45 -8.18 -11.77
CA ARG A 110 -2.30 -8.70 -11.01
C ARG A 110 -1.49 -7.61 -10.34
N PHE A 111 -1.75 -6.34 -10.67
CA PHE A 111 -1.17 -5.18 -9.98
C PHE A 111 -2.13 -4.68 -8.91
N THR A 112 -1.64 -4.56 -7.70
CA THR A 112 -2.39 -4.07 -6.55
C THR A 112 -1.62 -2.96 -5.85
N ALA A 113 -2.35 -2.01 -5.25
CA ALA A 113 -1.78 -0.96 -4.40
C ALA A 113 -2.07 -1.28 -2.93
N MET A 114 -1.08 -1.11 -2.07
CA MET A 114 -1.23 -1.41 -0.64
C MET A 114 -1.97 -0.27 0.08
N THR A 115 -3.29 -0.43 0.19
CA THR A 115 -4.18 0.49 0.93
C THR A 115 -4.86 -0.20 2.12
N ARG A 116 -4.36 -1.37 2.53
CA ARG A 116 -4.93 -2.19 3.60
C ARG A 116 -5.03 -1.46 4.94
N LEU A 117 -4.10 -0.54 5.20
CA LEU A 117 -4.08 0.24 6.44
C LEU A 117 -5.33 1.13 6.58
N ASP A 118 -5.81 1.75 5.50
CA ASP A 118 -7.04 2.56 5.54
C ASP A 118 -8.25 1.70 5.87
N HIS A 119 -8.34 0.52 5.29
CA HIS A 119 -9.36 -0.47 5.60
C HIS A 119 -9.33 -0.91 7.08
N LYS A 120 -8.15 -1.20 7.64
CA LYS A 120 -8.00 -1.56 9.06
C LYS A 120 -8.37 -0.39 9.97
N ARG A 121 -8.02 0.85 9.61
CA ARG A 121 -8.43 2.06 10.33
C ARG A 121 -9.94 2.21 10.35
N ALA A 122 -10.59 2.01 9.21
CA ALA A 122 -12.04 2.07 9.10
C ALA A 122 -12.73 1.04 10.00
N ILE A 123 -12.27 -0.21 9.98
CA ILE A 123 -12.78 -1.28 10.85
C ILE A 123 -12.57 -0.92 12.32
N ALA A 124 -11.36 -0.54 12.72
CA ALA A 124 -11.03 -0.26 14.13
C ALA A 124 -11.84 0.91 14.70
N GLN A 125 -11.97 2.02 13.96
CA GLN A 125 -12.77 3.18 14.40
C GLN A 125 -14.26 2.82 14.57
N HIS A 126 -14.78 2.01 13.64
CA HIS A 126 -16.17 1.57 13.69
C HIS A 126 -16.44 0.60 14.85
N ALA A 127 -15.59 -0.43 15.00
CA ALA A 127 -15.67 -1.38 16.11
C ALA A 127 -15.58 -0.69 17.48
N ASN A 128 -14.66 0.28 17.62
CA ASN A 128 -14.51 1.08 18.84
C ASN A 128 -15.77 1.90 19.16
N LYS A 129 -16.40 2.53 18.17
CA LYS A 129 -17.68 3.28 18.36
C LYS A 129 -18.76 2.40 18.95
N LEU A 130 -18.84 1.15 18.50
CA LEU A 130 -19.88 0.21 18.93
C LEU A 130 -19.49 -0.65 20.15
N GLY A 131 -18.23 -0.57 20.60
CA GLY A 131 -17.71 -1.46 21.65
C GLY A 131 -17.73 -2.95 21.24
N ARG A 132 -17.52 -3.22 19.95
CA ARG A 132 -17.51 -4.57 19.38
C ARG A 132 -16.10 -5.00 18.98
N PRO A 133 -15.82 -6.33 18.91
CA PRO A 133 -14.57 -6.86 18.37
C PRO A 133 -14.39 -6.46 16.90
N VAL A 134 -13.13 -6.28 16.45
CA VAL A 134 -12.81 -5.90 15.07
C VAL A 134 -13.19 -6.97 14.05
N ASP A 135 -13.16 -8.23 14.41
CA ASP A 135 -13.52 -9.38 13.57
C ASP A 135 -15.03 -9.52 13.35
N SER A 136 -15.86 -8.84 14.15
CA SER A 136 -17.31 -8.75 13.91
C SER A 136 -17.64 -7.87 12.69
N VAL A 137 -16.72 -6.99 12.26
CA VAL A 137 -16.94 -6.05 11.15
C VAL A 137 -16.56 -6.72 9.82
N THR A 138 -17.53 -6.84 8.94
CA THR A 138 -17.38 -7.46 7.61
C THR A 138 -17.84 -6.51 6.50
N ASN A 139 -17.49 -6.82 5.25
CA ASN A 139 -17.85 -6.04 4.06
C ASN A 139 -17.43 -4.56 4.10
N MET A 140 -16.47 -4.19 4.95
CA MET A 140 -15.94 -2.84 4.99
C MET A 140 -15.23 -2.54 3.67
N THR A 141 -15.57 -1.43 3.04
CA THR A 141 -14.94 -0.93 1.82
C THR A 141 -14.50 0.51 2.04
N VAL A 142 -13.33 0.86 1.51
CA VAL A 142 -12.85 2.24 1.45
C VAL A 142 -12.71 2.62 -0.01
N TRP A 143 -13.53 3.57 -0.44
CA TRP A 143 -13.55 4.06 -1.83
C TRP A 143 -12.56 5.19 -2.05
N GLY A 144 -12.07 5.30 -3.27
CA GLY A 144 -11.19 6.39 -3.71
C GLY A 144 -9.70 6.10 -3.51
N ASN A 145 -8.89 7.16 -3.63
CA ASN A 145 -7.44 7.09 -3.51
C ASN A 145 -7.01 7.11 -2.04
N HIS A 146 -5.81 6.64 -1.77
CA HIS A 146 -5.13 6.85 -0.47
C HIS A 146 -4.81 8.33 -0.27
N SER A 147 -5.82 9.11 0.14
CA SER A 147 -5.77 10.57 0.33
C SER A 147 -6.85 11.01 1.32
N ALA A 148 -6.87 12.32 1.64
CA ALA A 148 -7.91 12.91 2.49
C ALA A 148 -9.34 12.83 1.89
N THR A 149 -9.48 12.41 0.64
CA THR A 149 -10.78 12.23 -0.05
C THR A 149 -11.28 10.79 -0.05
N GLN A 150 -10.57 9.86 0.60
CA GLN A 150 -11.03 8.49 0.76
C GLN A 150 -12.35 8.44 1.56
N TYR A 151 -13.19 7.49 1.22
CA TYR A 151 -14.51 7.33 1.82
C TYR A 151 -14.70 5.92 2.39
N PRO A 152 -14.64 5.75 3.72
CA PRO A 152 -14.96 4.49 4.38
C PRO A 152 -16.49 4.29 4.41
N ASP A 153 -16.94 3.19 3.82
CA ASP A 153 -18.35 2.95 3.53
C ASP A 153 -19.03 2.11 4.61
N LEU A 154 -19.87 2.75 5.42
CA LEU A 154 -20.71 2.08 6.41
C LEU A 154 -22.07 1.60 5.86
N PHE A 155 -22.45 1.98 4.63
CA PHE A 155 -23.72 1.55 4.03
C PHE A 155 -23.71 0.08 3.64
N HIS A 156 -22.55 -0.45 3.23
CA HIS A 156 -22.38 -1.84 2.84
C HIS A 156 -21.68 -2.70 3.91
N ALA A 157 -21.04 -2.04 4.89
CA ALA A 157 -20.42 -2.74 6.02
C ALA A 157 -21.48 -3.40 6.92
N LYS A 158 -21.08 -4.49 7.57
CA LYS A 158 -21.91 -5.23 8.52
C LYS A 158 -21.15 -5.46 9.81
N VAL A 159 -21.86 -5.56 10.92
CA VAL A 159 -21.33 -5.97 12.23
C VAL A 159 -22.21 -7.10 12.74
N ASP A 160 -21.63 -8.26 13.01
CA ASP A 160 -22.34 -9.48 13.36
C ASP A 160 -23.51 -9.82 12.39
N GLY A 161 -23.36 -9.44 11.10
CA GLY A 161 -24.35 -9.66 10.05
C GLY A 161 -25.39 -8.54 9.89
N GLU A 162 -25.48 -7.60 10.82
CA GLU A 162 -26.38 -6.45 10.77
C GLU A 162 -25.76 -5.26 10.02
N GLU A 163 -26.60 -4.37 9.47
CA GLU A 163 -26.12 -3.18 8.75
C GLU A 163 -25.39 -2.21 9.70
N ALA A 164 -24.12 -1.97 9.42
CA ALA A 164 -23.24 -1.15 10.26
C ALA A 164 -23.78 0.26 10.52
N ARG A 165 -24.34 0.92 9.50
CA ARG A 165 -24.90 2.26 9.63
C ARG A 165 -26.11 2.30 10.60
N LYS A 166 -26.96 1.28 10.58
CA LYS A 166 -28.12 1.22 11.47
C LYS A 166 -27.71 1.03 12.93
N LEU A 167 -26.65 0.26 13.18
CA LEU A 167 -26.13 0.05 14.53
C LEU A 167 -25.47 1.30 15.10
N VAL A 168 -24.83 2.11 14.26
CA VAL A 168 -24.24 3.40 14.69
C VAL A 168 -25.32 4.42 15.00
N ASP A 169 -26.35 4.52 14.16
CA ASP A 169 -27.49 5.45 14.24
C ASP A 169 -27.10 6.90 14.62
N ASP A 170 -25.98 7.36 14.05
CA ASP A 170 -25.37 8.67 14.35
C ASP A 170 -24.73 9.25 13.09
N ASP A 171 -25.55 9.85 12.23
CA ASP A 171 -25.09 10.42 10.95
C ASP A 171 -24.13 11.59 11.17
N ALA A 172 -24.22 12.31 12.28
CA ALA A 172 -23.29 13.39 12.61
C ALA A 172 -21.90 12.84 12.91
N TRP A 173 -21.79 11.80 13.72
CA TRP A 173 -20.53 11.13 13.99
C TRP A 173 -19.90 10.54 12.71
N ILE A 174 -20.72 9.91 11.84
CA ILE A 174 -20.23 9.35 10.58
C ILE A 174 -19.57 10.43 9.71
N ARG A 175 -20.27 11.56 9.53
CA ARG A 175 -19.81 12.65 8.66
C ARG A 175 -18.69 13.47 9.26
N ASP A 176 -18.79 13.83 10.53
CA ASP A 176 -17.96 14.86 11.13
C ASP A 176 -16.76 14.29 11.90
N GLU A 177 -16.80 13.00 12.29
CA GLU A 177 -15.73 12.34 13.02
C GLU A 177 -15.14 11.13 12.26
N TYR A 178 -15.97 10.13 11.93
CA TYR A 178 -15.49 8.87 11.40
C TYR A 178 -14.75 9.00 10.06
N ILE A 179 -15.41 9.58 9.05
CA ILE A 179 -14.84 9.75 7.72
C ILE A 179 -13.55 10.59 7.77
N PRO A 180 -13.55 11.79 8.40
CA PRO A 180 -12.33 12.59 8.50
C PRO A 180 -11.22 11.91 9.28
N ARG A 181 -11.53 11.21 10.37
CA ARG A 181 -10.53 10.54 11.21
C ARG A 181 -9.87 9.38 10.49
N VAL A 182 -10.62 8.53 9.78
CA VAL A 182 -10.05 7.46 8.96
C VAL A 182 -9.10 8.05 7.92
N ALA A 183 -9.52 9.09 7.21
CA ALA A 183 -8.75 9.74 6.15
C ALA A 183 -7.47 10.43 6.65
N LYS A 184 -7.50 11.02 7.86
CA LYS A 184 -6.40 11.82 8.43
C LYS A 184 -5.58 11.09 9.48
N ARG A 185 -5.91 9.84 9.81
CA ARG A 185 -5.27 9.10 10.90
C ARG A 185 -3.74 8.99 10.75
N GLY A 186 -3.25 8.95 9.53
CA GLY A 186 -1.81 8.96 9.25
C GLY A 186 -1.13 10.23 9.75
N ALA A 187 -1.73 11.39 9.53
CA ALA A 187 -1.22 12.68 10.02
C ALA A 187 -1.25 12.74 11.55
N GLU A 188 -2.34 12.31 12.20
CA GLU A 188 -2.44 12.24 13.67
C GLU A 188 -1.31 11.38 14.28
N ILE A 189 -0.96 10.26 13.63
CA ILE A 189 0.12 9.39 14.10
C ILE A 189 1.48 10.06 13.92
N ILE A 190 1.72 10.73 12.79
CA ILE A 190 2.96 11.45 12.53
C ILE A 190 3.14 12.59 13.54
N ASP A 191 2.09 13.37 13.81
CA ASP A 191 2.13 14.46 14.79
C ASP A 191 2.45 13.96 16.21
N ALA A 192 1.91 12.81 16.59
CA ALA A 192 2.13 12.23 17.91
C ALA A 192 3.48 11.49 18.05
N ARG A 193 3.95 10.86 16.98
CA ARG A 193 5.08 9.92 17.01
C ARG A 193 6.35 10.47 16.34
N GLY A 194 6.24 11.50 15.50
CA GLY A 194 7.33 12.01 14.66
C GLY A 194 7.68 11.10 13.46
N ALA A 195 6.94 10.02 13.23
CA ALA A 195 7.18 9.08 12.14
C ALA A 195 5.86 8.47 11.64
N SER A 196 5.85 7.99 10.40
CA SER A 196 4.69 7.32 9.82
C SER A 196 4.35 6.01 10.53
N SER A 197 3.11 5.55 10.36
CA SER A 197 2.66 4.26 10.89
C SER A 197 3.45 3.10 10.27
N ALA A 198 3.84 2.15 11.13
CA ALA A 198 4.37 0.84 10.71
C ALA A 198 3.29 -0.27 10.80
N ALA A 199 2.06 0.08 11.16
CA ALA A 199 0.95 -0.86 11.18
C ALA A 199 0.48 -1.15 9.75
N SER A 200 0.35 -2.43 9.39
CA SER A 200 -0.16 -2.86 8.09
C SER A 200 -0.75 -4.28 8.18
#